data_fb5026504c5ce4ed2c49772820285e02
#
_entry.id   fb5026504c5ce4ed2c49772820285e02
#
_cell.length_a   1.000
_cell.length_b   1.000
_cell.length_c   1.000
_cell.angle_alpha   90.00
_cell.angle_beta   90.00
_cell.angle_gamma   90.00
#
_symmetry.space_group_name_H-M   'P 1'
#
loop_
_entity.id
_entity.type
_entity.pdbx_description
1 polymer ?
#
loop_
_entity_poly.entity_id
_entity_poly.type
_entity_poly.pdbx_seq_one_letter_code
_entity_poly.pdbx_strand_id
1 'polypeptide(L)'
;MKKTRRDYQLIIILIMVFYSLTAFAQGNTLTLEQSHELARVNYPLIKSLDLIKQSGEYSVNNVKSGYLPSISINGQYTYQSDVTGLPITLPNLTIPEIDKNQYKVYVDITQTLYDGGALNTQRKAQEIQQEIENKSTEVELYKLRERINQLYFGVLLYNGQIEQTRLMRKDITAGLEKTEAAYANGIVLKSDVDALKAELLKVDQRLVELNSGRKAFLGMLSMFINLPLDEQTELEIPGDVAITKEINRPELNLFNTRIESTLVQSKAITARNRPKVNLFFQGGYGSPALNMLEPDADTYYITGVRLAYPLTGFYNKHREKSINAISRQQIELQRETFLRNTNLQITQQNTEMDKIQQIINTDNEIVSLRESIRTAALAQLKNGVITSADYIREVTAADNARQSKAIHEIQWLMAQYNHQLITGVL
;
A
#
# COMPACT_ATOMS: atom_id res chain seq x y z
N MET A 1 -43.03 42.21 -7.03
CA MET A 1 -42.53 40.92 -7.55
C MET A 1 -41.07 40.53 -7.16
N LYS A 2 -40.27 41.36 -6.51
CA LYS A 2 -38.89 41.01 -6.09
C LYS A 2 -38.78 40.34 -4.69
N LYS A 3 -39.80 40.47 -3.84
CA LYS A 3 -39.80 39.95 -2.46
C LYS A 3 -40.07 38.43 -2.41
N THR A 4 -40.99 37.94 -3.24
CA THR A 4 -41.36 36.51 -3.32
C THR A 4 -40.26 35.59 -3.83
N ARG A 5 -39.35 36.06 -4.70
CA ARG A 5 -38.24 35.23 -5.24
C ARG A 5 -37.15 34.96 -4.21
N ARG A 6 -36.94 35.89 -3.28
CA ARG A 6 -35.94 35.74 -2.16
C ARG A 6 -36.44 34.81 -1.08
N ASP A 7 -37.75 34.76 -0.84
CA ASP A 7 -38.34 33.86 0.13
C ASP A 7 -38.34 32.41 -0.37
N TYR A 8 -38.53 32.16 -1.66
CA TYR A 8 -38.35 30.83 -2.29
C TYR A 8 -36.91 30.34 -2.25
N GLN A 9 -35.90 31.20 -2.43
CA GLN A 9 -34.51 30.85 -2.34
C GLN A 9 -34.10 30.45 -0.90
N LEU A 10 -34.63 31.18 0.09
CA LEU A 10 -34.40 30.85 1.51
C LEU A 10 -35.07 29.52 1.91
N ILE A 11 -36.24 29.22 1.38
CA ILE A 11 -36.94 27.95 1.62
C ILE A 11 -36.17 26.77 0.97
N ILE A 12 -35.64 26.95 -0.25
CA ILE A 12 -34.83 25.91 -0.94
C ILE A 12 -33.52 25.66 -0.21
N ILE A 13 -32.84 26.71 0.31
CA ILE A 13 -31.65 26.58 1.10
C ILE A 13 -31.93 25.87 2.44
N LEU A 14 -33.07 26.20 3.09
CA LEU A 14 -33.48 25.55 4.34
C LEU A 14 -33.84 24.08 4.11
N ILE A 15 -34.46 23.74 2.99
CA ILE A 15 -34.74 22.33 2.61
C ILE A 15 -33.45 21.57 2.27
N MET A 16 -32.47 22.18 1.56
CA MET A 16 -31.18 21.57 1.32
C MET A 16 -30.38 21.35 2.61
N VAL A 17 -30.41 22.27 3.55
CA VAL A 17 -29.79 22.11 4.88
C VAL A 17 -30.49 21.02 5.69
N PHE A 18 -31.82 20.89 5.60
CA PHE A 18 -32.58 19.83 6.28
C PHE A 18 -32.31 18.46 5.65
N TYR A 19 -32.12 18.34 4.33
CA TYR A 19 -31.72 17.09 3.66
C TYR A 19 -30.29 16.68 3.97
N SER A 20 -29.36 17.62 4.22
CA SER A 20 -28.01 17.32 4.64
C SER A 20 -27.91 16.86 6.11
N LEU A 21 -28.89 17.22 6.95
CA LEU A 21 -28.95 16.78 8.36
C LEU A 21 -29.59 15.39 8.54
N THR A 22 -30.38 14.91 7.55
CA THR A 22 -30.98 13.56 7.62
C THR A 22 -30.04 12.45 7.12
N ALA A 23 -28.94 12.78 6.46
CA ALA A 23 -27.92 11.80 6.03
C ALA A 23 -27.07 11.25 7.19
N PHE A 24 -27.15 11.83 8.39
CA PHE A 24 -26.40 11.35 9.57
C PHE A 24 -27.22 10.42 10.49
N ALA A 25 -28.44 10.05 10.13
CA ALA A 25 -29.32 9.18 10.93
C ALA A 25 -29.43 7.73 10.38
N GLN A 26 -28.54 7.30 9.48
CA GLN A 26 -28.35 5.90 9.20
C GLN A 26 -27.48 5.33 10.32
N GLY A 27 -28.00 4.29 11.01
CA GLY A 27 -27.37 3.69 12.17
C GLY A 27 -25.87 3.50 12.01
N ASN A 28 -25.14 3.73 13.10
CA ASN A 28 -23.66 3.68 13.22
C ASN A 28 -23.06 2.30 12.91
N THR A 29 -23.55 1.58 11.90
CA THR A 29 -23.01 0.30 11.46
C THR A 29 -21.93 0.54 10.43
N LEU A 30 -20.71 0.12 10.73
CA LEU A 30 -19.57 0.20 9.83
C LEU A 30 -19.38 -1.14 9.13
N THR A 31 -19.31 -1.12 7.77
CA THR A 31 -19.01 -2.34 7.00
C THR A 31 -17.51 -2.56 6.82
N LEU A 32 -17.11 -3.79 6.47
CA LEU A 32 -15.70 -4.12 6.20
C LEU A 32 -15.18 -3.38 4.96
N GLU A 33 -16.00 -3.28 3.91
CA GLU A 33 -15.66 -2.55 2.67
C GLU A 33 -15.44 -1.06 2.94
N GLN A 34 -16.32 -0.43 3.72
CA GLN A 34 -16.15 0.97 4.14
C GLN A 34 -14.86 1.14 4.95
N SER A 35 -14.54 0.18 5.82
CA SER A 35 -13.30 0.20 6.61
C SER A 35 -12.06 0.11 5.72
N HIS A 36 -12.08 -0.72 4.67
CA HIS A 36 -11.01 -0.80 3.68
C HIS A 36 -10.82 0.50 2.90
N GLU A 37 -11.93 1.09 2.42
CA GLU A 37 -11.88 2.32 1.63
C GLU A 37 -11.41 3.51 2.48
N LEU A 38 -11.98 3.68 3.68
CA LEU A 38 -11.56 4.74 4.60
C LEU A 38 -10.09 4.59 4.99
N ALA A 39 -9.63 3.37 5.29
CA ALA A 39 -8.24 3.13 5.61
C ALA A 39 -7.33 3.48 4.42
N ARG A 40 -7.69 3.08 3.21
CA ARG A 40 -6.92 3.40 2.01
C ARG A 40 -6.78 4.90 1.77
N VAL A 41 -7.89 5.65 1.87
CA VAL A 41 -7.91 7.10 1.61
C VAL A 41 -7.16 7.87 2.70
N ASN A 42 -7.25 7.44 3.96
CA ASN A 42 -6.67 8.15 5.09
C ASN A 42 -5.23 7.71 5.42
N TYR A 43 -4.78 6.58 4.91
CA TYR A 43 -3.42 6.11 5.19
C TYR A 43 -2.36 7.01 4.55
N PRO A 44 -1.36 7.49 5.32
CA PRO A 44 -0.42 8.51 4.82
C PRO A 44 0.29 8.12 3.52
N LEU A 45 0.52 6.82 3.29
CA LEU A 45 1.19 6.31 2.09
C LEU A 45 0.43 6.62 0.79
N ILE A 46 -0.90 6.82 0.84
CA ILE A 46 -1.67 7.17 -0.35
C ILE A 46 -1.18 8.47 -1.00
N LYS A 47 -0.70 9.43 -0.19
CA LYS A 47 -0.17 10.70 -0.66
C LYS A 47 1.13 10.55 -1.46
N SER A 48 1.82 9.42 -1.30
CA SER A 48 3.04 9.16 -2.08
C SER A 48 2.74 8.97 -3.56
N LEU A 49 1.53 8.53 -3.95
CA LEU A 49 1.13 8.40 -5.36
C LEU A 49 1.19 9.75 -6.09
N ASP A 50 0.71 10.82 -5.45
CA ASP A 50 0.77 12.17 -6.03
C ASP A 50 2.23 12.67 -6.11
N LEU A 51 3.05 12.38 -5.09
CA LEU A 51 4.47 12.75 -5.08
C LEU A 51 5.26 11.99 -6.16
N ILE A 52 4.99 10.69 -6.33
CA ILE A 52 5.58 9.86 -7.39
C ILE A 52 5.20 10.43 -8.76
N LYS A 53 3.93 10.80 -8.95
CA LYS A 53 3.46 11.42 -10.19
C LYS A 53 4.20 12.72 -10.48
N GLN A 54 4.28 13.64 -9.52
CA GLN A 54 4.98 14.91 -9.68
C GLN A 54 6.47 14.73 -9.96
N SER A 55 7.14 13.84 -9.21
CA SER A 55 8.55 13.50 -9.41
C SER A 55 8.80 12.91 -10.79
N GLY A 56 7.92 12.00 -11.24
CA GLY A 56 7.96 11.41 -12.57
C GLY A 56 7.79 12.44 -13.67
N GLU A 57 6.84 13.36 -13.54
CA GLU A 57 6.63 14.48 -14.49
C GLU A 57 7.87 15.36 -14.60
N TYR A 58 8.52 15.73 -13.48
CA TYR A 58 9.75 16.48 -13.48
C TYR A 58 10.90 15.70 -14.13
N SER A 59 11.02 14.41 -13.82
CA SER A 59 12.05 13.53 -14.40
C SER A 59 11.90 13.40 -15.92
N VAL A 60 10.66 13.21 -16.40
CA VAL A 60 10.35 13.17 -17.84
C VAL A 60 10.64 14.52 -18.51
N ASN A 61 10.28 15.63 -17.89
CA ASN A 61 10.53 16.98 -18.42
C ASN A 61 12.04 17.29 -18.45
N ASN A 62 12.81 16.86 -17.45
CA ASN A 62 14.28 16.97 -17.45
C ASN A 62 14.89 16.21 -18.65
N VAL A 63 14.38 15.01 -18.97
CA VAL A 63 14.84 14.29 -20.16
C VAL A 63 14.47 15.04 -21.45
N LYS A 64 13.24 15.59 -21.52
CA LYS A 64 12.80 16.40 -22.68
C LYS A 64 13.66 17.64 -22.88
N SER A 65 14.20 18.24 -21.80
CA SER A 65 15.12 19.38 -21.90
C SER A 65 16.41 19.03 -22.66
N GLY A 66 16.78 17.75 -22.75
CA GLY A 66 17.89 17.27 -23.60
C GLY A 66 17.68 17.48 -25.11
N TYR A 67 16.46 17.81 -25.55
CA TYR A 67 16.18 18.24 -26.92
C TYR A 67 16.42 19.74 -27.15
N LEU A 68 16.61 20.53 -26.10
CA LEU A 68 16.93 21.94 -26.20
C LEU A 68 18.43 22.14 -26.52
N PRO A 69 18.83 23.29 -27.12
CA PRO A 69 20.23 23.61 -27.30
C PRO A 69 20.97 23.65 -25.95
N SER A 70 22.12 22.98 -25.88
CA SER A 70 23.05 23.13 -24.76
C SER A 70 23.91 24.39 -25.05
N ILE A 71 23.94 25.31 -24.08
CA ILE A 71 24.72 26.55 -24.19
C ILE A 71 25.71 26.57 -23.04
N SER A 72 27.00 26.77 -23.36
CA SER A 72 28.04 26.92 -22.35
C SER A 72 28.99 28.07 -22.72
N ILE A 73 29.52 28.73 -21.69
CA ILE A 73 30.57 29.74 -21.80
C ILE A 73 31.86 29.10 -21.31
N ASN A 74 32.89 29.11 -22.16
CA ASN A 74 34.16 28.48 -21.86
C ASN A 74 35.27 29.54 -21.94
N GLY A 75 36.19 29.52 -20.98
CA GLY A 75 37.40 30.31 -20.95
C GLY A 75 38.63 29.42 -20.91
N GLN A 76 39.64 29.74 -21.70
CA GLN A 76 40.88 29.00 -21.73
C GLN A 76 42.03 29.97 -21.75
N TYR A 77 43.06 29.74 -20.91
CA TYR A 77 44.38 30.37 -20.99
C TYR A 77 45.40 29.25 -21.03
N THR A 78 46.33 29.34 -22.02
CA THR A 78 47.36 28.31 -22.21
C THR A 78 48.71 28.98 -22.43
N TYR A 79 49.76 28.38 -21.85
CA TYR A 79 51.16 28.64 -22.23
C TYR A 79 51.63 27.47 -23.05
N GLN A 80 52.16 27.75 -24.25
CA GLN A 80 52.68 26.75 -25.19
C GLN A 80 54.18 26.77 -25.20
N SER A 81 54.81 25.59 -25.26
CA SER A 81 56.27 25.46 -25.39
C SER A 81 56.78 25.99 -26.73
N ASP A 82 55.91 25.89 -27.76
CA ASP A 82 56.18 26.36 -29.13
C ASP A 82 54.90 26.90 -29.78
N VAL A 83 55.01 27.75 -30.77
CA VAL A 83 53.94 28.41 -31.51
C VAL A 83 54.07 28.20 -33.01
N THR A 84 52.95 28.36 -33.73
CA THR A 84 52.96 28.28 -35.18
C THR A 84 53.77 29.47 -35.76
N GLY A 85 54.90 29.22 -36.42
CA GLY A 85 55.74 30.20 -37.11
C GLY A 85 55.95 29.80 -38.54
N LEU A 86 56.25 30.77 -39.41
CA LEU A 86 56.66 30.52 -40.79
C LEU A 86 58.18 30.39 -40.83
N PRO A 87 58.76 29.25 -41.28
CA PRO A 87 60.20 29.05 -41.33
C PRO A 87 60.82 29.74 -42.59
N ILE A 88 60.42 30.98 -42.84
CA ILE A 88 60.85 31.74 -44.00
C ILE A 88 61.39 33.08 -43.54
N THR A 89 62.66 33.37 -43.81
CA THR A 89 63.25 34.68 -43.58
C THR A 89 63.26 35.46 -44.89
N LEU A 90 62.44 36.47 -44.99
CA LEU A 90 62.40 37.35 -46.16
C LEU A 90 63.20 38.65 -45.88
N PRO A 91 64.06 39.13 -46.79
CA PRO A 91 64.77 40.41 -46.62
C PRO A 91 63.71 41.54 -46.49
N ASN A 92 63.80 42.33 -45.46
CA ASN A 92 62.90 43.46 -45.14
C ASN A 92 61.42 43.13 -44.74
N LEU A 93 61.06 41.88 -44.35
CA LEU A 93 59.77 41.55 -43.85
C LEU A 93 59.88 40.85 -42.48
N THR A 94 59.48 41.51 -41.45
CA THR A 94 59.34 40.89 -40.12
C THR A 94 58.00 40.21 -40.04
N ILE A 95 57.93 38.86 -39.93
CA ILE A 95 56.73 38.13 -39.73
C ILE A 95 56.40 38.18 -38.23
N PRO A 96 55.23 38.66 -37.84
CA PRO A 96 54.84 38.66 -36.42
C PRO A 96 54.81 37.22 -35.85
N GLU A 97 55.51 37.01 -34.75
CA GLU A 97 55.43 35.76 -34.00
C GLU A 97 54.22 35.79 -33.05
N ILE A 98 53.51 34.66 -32.98
CA ILE A 98 52.36 34.48 -32.01
C ILE A 98 52.93 34.35 -30.62
N ASP A 99 52.28 34.99 -29.61
CA ASP A 99 52.66 34.85 -28.23
C ASP A 99 52.44 33.40 -27.75
N LYS A 100 53.36 32.88 -26.93
CA LYS A 100 53.24 31.58 -26.28
C LYS A 100 52.11 31.55 -25.26
N ASN A 101 51.71 32.70 -24.75
CA ASN A 101 50.54 32.89 -23.90
C ASN A 101 49.32 33.10 -24.80
N GLN A 102 48.41 32.16 -24.80
CA GLN A 102 47.20 32.23 -25.59
C GLN A 102 45.96 32.18 -24.69
N TYR A 103 44.97 32.95 -25.07
CA TYR A 103 43.69 32.93 -24.33
C TYR A 103 42.50 33.00 -25.28
N LYS A 104 41.40 32.41 -24.88
CA LYS A 104 40.13 32.54 -25.58
C LYS A 104 38.93 32.41 -24.61
N VAL A 105 37.91 33.20 -24.83
CA VAL A 105 36.59 33.09 -24.21
C VAL A 105 35.58 32.93 -25.32
N TYR A 106 34.75 31.91 -25.22
CA TYR A 106 33.78 31.61 -26.28
C TYR A 106 32.49 31.01 -25.70
N VAL A 107 31.39 31.23 -26.43
CA VAL A 107 30.11 30.58 -26.24
C VAL A 107 30.06 29.35 -27.16
N ASP A 108 29.75 28.21 -26.61
CA ASP A 108 29.51 26.98 -27.37
C ASP A 108 28.01 26.64 -27.27
N ILE A 109 27.36 26.54 -28.44
CA ILE A 109 25.95 26.15 -28.57
C ILE A 109 25.91 24.85 -29.33
N THR A 110 25.37 23.79 -28.71
CA THR A 110 25.22 22.48 -29.35
C THR A 110 23.78 22.07 -29.38
N GLN A 111 23.22 21.82 -30.56
CA GLN A 111 21.87 21.30 -30.76
C GLN A 111 21.95 19.87 -31.29
N THR A 112 21.36 18.94 -30.55
CA THR A 112 21.19 17.55 -30.98
C THR A 112 20.12 17.47 -32.07
N LEU A 113 20.51 17.04 -33.29
CA LEU A 113 19.58 16.78 -34.38
C LEU A 113 19.12 15.32 -34.40
N TYR A 114 20.04 14.41 -34.07
CA TYR A 114 19.77 12.98 -33.98
C TYR A 114 20.67 12.34 -32.92
N ASP A 115 20.04 11.65 -31.94
CA ASP A 115 20.74 11.04 -30.81
C ASP A 115 20.71 9.50 -30.82
N GLY A 116 20.30 8.89 -31.94
CA GLY A 116 20.10 7.44 -32.03
C GLY A 116 18.86 6.92 -31.30
N GLY A 117 18.01 7.81 -30.78
CA GLY A 117 16.83 7.49 -29.94
C GLY A 117 17.17 7.36 -28.46
N ALA A 118 18.30 7.89 -27.99
CA ALA A 118 18.74 7.80 -26.60
C ALA A 118 17.77 8.56 -25.67
N LEU A 119 17.43 9.82 -25.99
CA LEU A 119 16.49 10.62 -25.20
C LEU A 119 15.10 10.00 -25.15
N ASN A 120 14.61 9.45 -26.26
CA ASN A 120 13.31 8.77 -26.27
C ASN A 120 13.30 7.51 -25.38
N THR A 121 14.38 6.71 -25.42
CA THR A 121 14.47 5.52 -24.54
C THR A 121 14.68 5.91 -23.10
N GLN A 122 15.42 6.99 -22.82
CA GLN A 122 15.58 7.53 -21.47
C GLN A 122 14.26 8.06 -20.92
N ARG A 123 13.45 8.77 -21.73
CA ARG A 123 12.10 9.20 -21.34
C ARG A 123 11.23 8.01 -20.97
N LYS A 124 11.19 6.97 -21.82
CA LYS A 124 10.43 5.74 -21.52
C LYS A 124 10.93 5.02 -20.28
N ALA A 125 12.23 5.07 -20.00
CA ALA A 125 12.78 4.50 -18.77
C ALA A 125 12.29 5.26 -17.53
N GLN A 126 12.17 6.58 -17.58
CA GLN A 126 11.59 7.37 -16.48
C GLN A 126 10.10 7.11 -16.30
N GLU A 127 9.34 7.04 -17.40
CA GLU A 127 7.90 6.72 -17.37
C GLU A 127 7.65 5.34 -16.72
N ILE A 128 8.42 4.32 -17.11
CA ILE A 128 8.27 2.98 -16.55
C ILE A 128 8.77 2.87 -15.10
N GLN A 129 9.81 3.65 -14.73
CA GLN A 129 10.28 3.72 -13.35
C GLN A 129 9.20 4.32 -12.44
N GLN A 130 8.54 5.39 -12.87
CA GLN A 130 7.40 5.97 -12.17
C GLN A 130 6.25 4.94 -12.00
N GLU A 131 5.99 4.15 -13.04
CA GLU A 131 4.95 3.11 -12.97
C GLU A 131 5.33 1.99 -11.99
N ILE A 132 6.61 1.57 -11.94
CA ILE A 132 7.11 0.62 -10.94
C ILE A 132 6.89 1.14 -9.52
N GLU A 133 7.20 2.41 -9.27
CA GLU A 133 7.00 3.03 -7.95
C GLU A 133 5.51 3.09 -7.57
N ASN A 134 4.64 3.45 -8.52
CA ASN A 134 3.18 3.41 -8.32
C ASN A 134 2.70 2.00 -7.99
N LYS A 135 3.10 0.99 -8.79
CA LYS A 135 2.71 -0.41 -8.54
C LYS A 135 3.27 -0.95 -7.23
N SER A 136 4.48 -0.55 -6.85
CA SER A 136 5.06 -0.89 -5.55
C SER A 136 4.25 -0.30 -4.39
N THR A 137 3.83 0.96 -4.52
CA THR A 137 2.95 1.62 -3.53
C THR A 137 1.58 0.94 -3.45
N GLU A 138 0.99 0.53 -4.57
CA GLU A 138 -0.26 -0.24 -4.59
C GLU A 138 -0.13 -1.58 -3.86
N VAL A 139 1.01 -2.29 -4.01
CA VAL A 139 1.31 -3.53 -3.26
C VAL A 139 1.36 -3.26 -1.75
N GLU A 140 1.99 -2.17 -1.32
CA GLU A 140 2.03 -1.81 0.10
C GLU A 140 0.65 -1.40 0.65
N LEU A 141 -0.15 -0.66 -0.13
CA LEU A 141 -1.52 -0.32 0.22
C LEU A 141 -2.43 -1.57 0.27
N TYR A 142 -2.14 -2.58 -0.55
CA TYR A 142 -2.86 -3.83 -0.51
C TYR A 142 -2.68 -4.59 0.81
N LYS A 143 -1.47 -4.57 1.37
CA LYS A 143 -1.18 -5.18 2.69
C LYS A 143 -1.99 -4.54 3.83
N LEU A 144 -2.42 -3.29 3.67
CA LEU A 144 -3.26 -2.62 4.65
C LEU A 144 -4.59 -3.36 4.88
N ARG A 145 -5.15 -3.99 3.84
CA ARG A 145 -6.40 -4.76 3.93
C ARG A 145 -6.30 -5.91 4.93
N GLU A 146 -5.17 -6.61 4.97
CA GLU A 146 -4.94 -7.69 5.95
C GLU A 146 -5.04 -7.17 7.38
N ARG A 147 -4.43 -6.01 7.65
CA ARG A 147 -4.49 -5.39 8.99
C ARG A 147 -5.91 -4.96 9.36
N ILE A 148 -6.63 -4.38 8.41
CA ILE A 148 -8.04 -4.00 8.63
C ILE A 148 -8.89 -5.23 8.89
N ASN A 149 -8.74 -6.31 8.12
CA ASN A 149 -9.44 -7.57 8.38
C ASN A 149 -9.18 -8.08 9.80
N GLN A 150 -7.91 -8.14 10.21
CA GLN A 150 -7.54 -8.61 11.56
C GLN A 150 -8.21 -7.77 12.67
N LEU A 151 -8.25 -6.44 12.51
CA LEU A 151 -8.88 -5.56 13.48
C LEU A 151 -10.40 -5.68 13.48
N TYR A 152 -11.00 -5.70 12.30
CA TYR A 152 -12.44 -5.78 12.11
C TYR A 152 -13.00 -7.10 12.68
N PHE A 153 -12.45 -8.23 12.24
CA PHE A 153 -12.84 -9.54 12.75
C PHE A 153 -12.48 -9.73 14.23
N GLY A 154 -11.41 -9.08 14.71
CA GLY A 154 -11.08 -9.04 16.14
C GLY A 154 -12.21 -8.40 16.97
N VAL A 155 -12.77 -7.27 16.50
CA VAL A 155 -13.94 -6.64 17.16
C VAL A 155 -15.15 -7.58 17.14
N LEU A 156 -15.42 -8.24 16.00
CA LEU A 156 -16.54 -9.20 15.89
C LEU A 156 -16.37 -10.39 16.83
N LEU A 157 -15.15 -10.90 16.99
CA LEU A 157 -14.85 -11.96 17.97
C LEU A 157 -15.17 -11.52 19.41
N TYR A 158 -14.74 -10.31 19.78
CA TYR A 158 -15.07 -9.76 21.09
C TYR A 158 -16.58 -9.57 21.27
N ASN A 159 -17.29 -9.08 20.23
CA ASN A 159 -18.75 -8.94 20.27
C ASN A 159 -19.42 -10.28 20.53
N GLY A 160 -19.04 -11.34 19.82
CA GLY A 160 -19.56 -12.68 20.02
C GLY A 160 -19.31 -13.20 21.44
N GLN A 161 -18.09 -13.04 21.96
CA GLN A 161 -17.75 -13.47 23.32
C GLN A 161 -18.50 -12.68 24.41
N ILE A 162 -18.66 -11.38 24.24
CA ILE A 162 -19.42 -10.51 25.16
C ILE A 162 -20.88 -10.98 25.23
N GLU A 163 -21.49 -11.26 24.08
CA GLU A 163 -22.89 -11.70 24.04
C GLU A 163 -23.08 -13.05 24.75
N GLN A 164 -22.21 -14.04 24.49
CA GLN A 164 -22.29 -15.33 25.20
C GLN A 164 -22.04 -15.17 26.70
N THR A 165 -21.08 -14.33 27.10
CA THR A 165 -20.81 -14.06 28.53
C THR A 165 -21.98 -13.37 29.20
N ARG A 166 -22.73 -12.51 28.50
CA ARG A 166 -23.99 -11.92 29.02
C ARG A 166 -25.07 -12.99 29.22
N LEU A 167 -25.16 -13.97 28.31
CA LEU A 167 -26.08 -15.10 28.49
C LEU A 167 -25.70 -15.96 29.72
N MET A 168 -24.41 -16.27 29.89
CA MET A 168 -23.90 -16.94 31.09
C MET A 168 -24.26 -16.17 32.38
N ARG A 169 -24.04 -14.84 32.37
CA ARG A 169 -24.40 -13.96 33.47
C ARG A 169 -25.88 -14.11 33.85
N LYS A 170 -26.75 -14.10 32.82
CA LYS A 170 -28.21 -14.31 33.01
C LYS A 170 -28.54 -15.67 33.63
N ASP A 171 -27.86 -16.73 33.16
CA ASP A 171 -28.04 -18.08 33.69
C ASP A 171 -27.62 -18.19 35.16
N ILE A 172 -26.44 -17.65 35.52
CA ILE A 172 -25.95 -17.63 36.91
C ILE A 172 -26.89 -16.80 37.82
N THR A 173 -27.35 -15.63 37.33
CA THR A 173 -28.31 -14.79 38.08
C THR A 173 -29.61 -15.53 38.37
N ALA A 174 -30.15 -16.25 37.36
CA ALA A 174 -31.35 -17.05 37.55
C ALA A 174 -31.18 -18.20 38.59
N GLY A 175 -29.99 -18.83 38.58
CA GLY A 175 -29.62 -19.82 39.62
C GLY A 175 -29.49 -19.19 41.00
N LEU A 176 -28.86 -18.04 41.10
CA LEU A 176 -28.66 -17.32 42.35
C LEU A 176 -30.01 -16.93 43.01
N GLU A 177 -30.96 -16.35 42.25
CA GLU A 177 -32.28 -15.99 42.72
C GLU A 177 -33.03 -17.19 43.31
N LYS A 178 -32.93 -18.38 42.69
CA LYS A 178 -33.54 -19.61 43.18
C LYS A 178 -32.87 -20.11 44.45
N THR A 179 -31.55 -20.07 44.51
CA THR A 179 -30.78 -20.52 45.67
C THR A 179 -30.95 -19.58 46.85
N GLU A 180 -31.03 -18.25 46.67
CA GLU A 180 -31.34 -17.29 47.72
C GLU A 180 -32.73 -17.53 48.31
N ALA A 181 -33.75 -17.80 47.49
CA ALA A 181 -35.08 -18.15 47.95
C ALA A 181 -35.10 -19.48 48.75
N ALA A 182 -34.33 -20.48 48.30
CA ALA A 182 -34.20 -21.76 49.03
C ALA A 182 -33.46 -21.59 50.36
N TYR A 183 -32.43 -20.75 50.41
CA TYR A 183 -31.70 -20.42 51.64
C TYR A 183 -32.60 -19.70 52.65
N ALA A 184 -33.42 -18.75 52.22
CA ALA A 184 -34.36 -18.06 53.07
C ALA A 184 -35.38 -19.01 53.70
N ASN A 185 -35.68 -20.14 53.08
CA ASN A 185 -36.52 -21.21 53.56
C ASN A 185 -35.76 -22.31 54.31
N GLY A 186 -34.47 -22.18 54.56
CA GLY A 186 -33.65 -23.16 55.29
C GLY A 186 -33.35 -24.47 54.51
N ILE A 187 -33.52 -24.49 53.17
CA ILE A 187 -33.39 -25.69 52.34
C ILE A 187 -31.95 -25.94 51.91
N VAL A 188 -31.17 -24.85 51.69
CA VAL A 188 -29.77 -24.92 51.26
C VAL A 188 -28.85 -24.15 52.18
N LEU A 189 -27.52 -24.36 52.06
CA LEU A 189 -26.52 -23.70 52.88
C LEU A 189 -26.18 -22.33 52.34
N LYS A 190 -25.66 -21.45 53.20
CA LYS A 190 -25.14 -20.15 52.81
C LYS A 190 -23.98 -20.30 51.77
N SER A 191 -23.16 -21.33 51.90
CA SER A 191 -22.08 -21.66 50.97
C SER A 191 -22.58 -21.82 49.52
N ASP A 192 -23.81 -22.32 49.31
CA ASP A 192 -24.39 -22.47 47.97
C ASP A 192 -24.71 -21.10 47.34
N VAL A 193 -25.21 -20.16 48.13
CA VAL A 193 -25.46 -18.78 47.71
C VAL A 193 -24.13 -18.08 47.43
N ASP A 194 -23.15 -18.21 48.34
CA ASP A 194 -21.84 -17.57 48.22
C ASP A 194 -21.07 -18.11 46.99
N ALA A 195 -21.21 -19.39 46.64
CA ALA A 195 -20.61 -19.98 45.44
C ALA A 195 -21.15 -19.33 44.14
N LEU A 196 -22.49 -19.17 44.05
CA LEU A 196 -23.11 -18.51 42.88
C LEU A 196 -22.77 -17.02 42.78
N LYS A 197 -22.69 -16.32 43.94
CA LYS A 197 -22.22 -14.91 43.99
C LYS A 197 -20.77 -14.79 43.50
N ALA A 198 -19.90 -15.66 43.96
CA ALA A 198 -18.50 -15.68 43.51
C ALA A 198 -18.37 -15.91 42.00
N GLU A 199 -19.19 -16.84 41.46
CA GLU A 199 -19.19 -17.11 40.02
C GLU A 199 -19.75 -15.92 39.21
N LEU A 200 -20.81 -15.27 39.72
CA LEU A 200 -21.33 -14.04 39.07
C LEU A 200 -20.28 -12.94 38.99
N LEU A 201 -19.50 -12.74 40.06
CA LEU A 201 -18.40 -11.76 40.07
C LEU A 201 -17.30 -12.11 39.06
N LYS A 202 -16.96 -13.38 38.87
CA LYS A 202 -16.01 -13.81 37.82
C LYS A 202 -16.53 -13.53 36.41
N VAL A 203 -17.82 -13.76 36.18
CA VAL A 203 -18.47 -13.42 34.89
C VAL A 203 -18.45 -11.92 34.64
N ASP A 204 -18.72 -11.11 35.69
CA ASP A 204 -18.61 -9.64 35.57
C ASP A 204 -17.17 -9.19 35.29
N GLN A 205 -16.17 -9.79 35.94
CA GLN A 205 -14.74 -9.55 35.65
C GLN A 205 -14.39 -9.88 34.19
N ARG A 206 -14.84 -11.04 33.69
CA ARG A 206 -14.65 -11.43 32.29
C ARG A 206 -15.29 -10.43 31.33
N LEU A 207 -16.48 -9.89 31.63
CA LEU A 207 -17.10 -8.85 30.80
C LEU A 207 -16.25 -7.57 30.74
N VAL A 208 -15.61 -7.17 31.85
CA VAL A 208 -14.69 -6.02 31.88
C VAL A 208 -13.47 -6.27 30.96
N GLU A 209 -12.87 -7.46 31.02
CA GLU A 209 -11.73 -7.86 30.18
C GLU A 209 -12.10 -7.84 28.69
N LEU A 210 -13.24 -8.45 28.34
CA LEU A 210 -13.70 -8.51 26.94
C LEU A 210 -14.06 -7.13 26.38
N ASN A 211 -14.74 -6.28 27.17
CA ASN A 211 -15.05 -4.91 26.76
C ASN A 211 -13.78 -4.07 26.58
N SER A 212 -12.78 -4.24 27.44
CA SER A 212 -11.49 -3.57 27.31
C SER A 212 -10.75 -4.00 26.05
N GLY A 213 -10.74 -5.30 25.75
CA GLY A 213 -10.18 -5.84 24.50
C GLY A 213 -10.90 -5.30 23.26
N ARG A 214 -12.24 -5.32 23.27
CA ARG A 214 -13.05 -4.72 22.19
C ARG A 214 -12.70 -3.25 21.95
N LYS A 215 -12.62 -2.46 23.02
CA LYS A 215 -12.26 -1.04 22.97
C LYS A 215 -10.86 -0.83 22.35
N ALA A 216 -9.90 -1.68 22.69
CA ALA A 216 -8.56 -1.60 22.12
C ALA A 216 -8.57 -1.85 20.59
N PHE A 217 -9.29 -2.87 20.12
CA PHE A 217 -9.40 -3.17 18.69
C PHE A 217 -10.16 -2.07 17.93
N LEU A 218 -11.27 -1.55 18.49
CA LEU A 218 -11.97 -0.40 17.92
C LEU A 218 -11.08 0.84 17.85
N GLY A 219 -10.30 1.13 18.90
CA GLY A 219 -9.36 2.25 18.91
C GLY A 219 -8.28 2.11 17.84
N MET A 220 -7.73 0.90 17.63
CA MET A 220 -6.77 0.65 16.56
C MET A 220 -7.42 0.79 15.17
N LEU A 221 -8.62 0.26 14.98
CA LEU A 221 -9.37 0.42 13.72
C LEU A 221 -9.65 1.90 13.43
N SER A 222 -10.13 2.64 14.44
CA SER A 222 -10.37 4.09 14.38
C SER A 222 -9.14 4.86 13.87
N MET A 223 -7.95 4.52 14.36
CA MET A 223 -6.69 5.16 13.91
C MET A 223 -6.41 4.88 12.42
N PHE A 224 -6.65 3.67 11.94
CA PHE A 224 -6.41 3.33 10.53
C PHE A 224 -7.40 4.00 9.58
N ILE A 225 -8.69 4.06 9.96
CA ILE A 225 -9.73 4.64 9.11
C ILE A 225 -9.89 6.15 9.30
N ASN A 226 -9.22 6.73 10.32
CA ASN A 226 -9.32 8.14 10.71
C ASN A 226 -10.78 8.57 10.97
N LEU A 227 -11.56 7.70 11.58
CA LEU A 227 -12.94 7.94 11.97
C LEU A 227 -13.07 7.60 13.47
N PRO A 228 -13.58 8.50 14.32
CA PRO A 228 -13.79 8.18 15.74
C PRO A 228 -14.83 7.07 15.87
N LEU A 229 -14.42 5.96 16.50
CA LEU A 229 -15.27 4.83 16.84
C LEU A 229 -15.41 4.78 18.36
N ASP A 230 -16.63 4.61 18.83
CA ASP A 230 -16.96 4.51 20.25
C ASP A 230 -17.46 3.11 20.62
N GLU A 231 -17.81 2.93 21.90
CA GLU A 231 -18.32 1.65 22.41
C GLU A 231 -19.72 1.31 21.87
N GLN A 232 -20.45 2.28 21.29
CA GLN A 232 -21.78 2.10 20.70
C GLN A 232 -21.69 1.77 19.20
N THR A 233 -20.50 1.92 18.60
CA THR A 233 -20.30 1.60 17.19
C THR A 233 -20.51 0.11 16.96
N GLU A 234 -21.44 -0.24 16.09
CA GLU A 234 -21.70 -1.60 15.66
C GLU A 234 -20.98 -1.89 14.34
N LEU A 235 -20.30 -3.04 14.27
CA LEU A 235 -19.73 -3.54 13.04
C LEU A 235 -20.69 -4.55 12.42
N GLU A 236 -20.94 -4.41 11.12
CA GLU A 236 -21.74 -5.37 10.37
C GLU A 236 -20.98 -6.71 10.26
N ILE A 237 -21.68 -7.83 10.49
CA ILE A 237 -21.12 -9.15 10.17
C ILE A 237 -21.14 -9.31 8.65
N PRO A 238 -19.96 -9.39 8.01
CA PRO A 238 -19.93 -9.49 6.56
C PRO A 238 -20.50 -10.83 6.08
N GLY A 239 -21.11 -10.83 4.89
CA GLY A 239 -21.65 -12.04 4.29
C GLY A 239 -20.57 -13.01 3.80
N ASP A 240 -21.00 -14.23 3.46
CA ASP A 240 -20.13 -15.21 2.82
C ASP A 240 -19.62 -14.70 1.47
N VAL A 241 -18.37 -15.01 1.14
CA VAL A 241 -17.74 -14.61 -0.09
C VAL A 241 -17.44 -15.79 -1.00
N ALA A 242 -17.50 -15.56 -2.33
CA ALA A 242 -17.19 -16.60 -3.29
C ALA A 242 -15.70 -16.96 -3.27
N ILE A 243 -15.41 -18.24 -3.20
CA ILE A 243 -14.06 -18.79 -3.24
C ILE A 243 -13.65 -18.97 -4.70
N THR A 244 -12.54 -18.34 -5.10
CA THR A 244 -11.98 -18.44 -6.44
C THR A 244 -10.58 -19.04 -6.43
N LYS A 245 -10.18 -19.64 -7.56
CA LYS A 245 -8.81 -20.12 -7.77
C LYS A 245 -7.95 -19.15 -8.56
N GLU A 246 -8.54 -18.09 -9.11
CA GLU A 246 -7.79 -17.07 -9.84
C GLU A 246 -6.94 -16.23 -8.89
N ILE A 247 -5.73 -15.94 -9.32
CA ILE A 247 -4.82 -15.06 -8.58
C ILE A 247 -4.73 -13.73 -9.31
N ASN A 248 -5.29 -12.67 -8.70
CA ASN A 248 -5.30 -11.30 -9.23
C ASN A 248 -4.60 -10.33 -8.27
N ARG A 249 -3.41 -10.71 -7.82
CA ARG A 249 -2.62 -9.95 -6.86
C ARG A 249 -1.92 -8.76 -7.52
N PRO A 250 -1.86 -7.58 -6.88
CA PRO A 250 -1.17 -6.39 -7.43
C PRO A 250 0.32 -6.63 -7.65
N GLU A 251 0.96 -7.57 -6.93
CA GLU A 251 2.35 -7.96 -7.14
C GLU A 251 2.60 -8.49 -8.56
N LEU A 252 1.61 -9.15 -9.18
CA LEU A 252 1.74 -9.66 -10.56
C LEU A 252 1.89 -8.51 -11.55
N ASN A 253 1.14 -7.41 -11.36
CA ASN A 253 1.25 -6.21 -12.17
C ASN A 253 2.64 -5.56 -11.97
N LEU A 254 3.13 -5.49 -10.73
CA LEU A 254 4.47 -5.00 -10.45
C LEU A 254 5.56 -5.83 -11.17
N PHE A 255 5.48 -7.16 -11.13
CA PHE A 255 6.42 -8.02 -11.87
C PHE A 255 6.35 -7.78 -13.37
N ASN A 256 5.16 -7.65 -13.95
CA ASN A 256 4.98 -7.38 -15.38
C ASN A 256 5.63 -6.03 -15.77
N THR A 257 5.41 -4.96 -14.99
CA THR A 257 6.02 -3.66 -15.22
C THR A 257 7.55 -3.71 -15.08
N ARG A 258 8.09 -4.47 -14.13
CA ARG A 258 9.53 -4.69 -13.98
C ARG A 258 10.12 -5.45 -15.19
N ILE A 259 9.42 -6.45 -15.71
CA ILE A 259 9.83 -7.15 -16.94
C ILE A 259 9.85 -6.17 -18.12
N GLU A 260 8.83 -5.32 -18.26
CA GLU A 260 8.78 -4.31 -19.31
C GLU A 260 9.93 -3.31 -19.20
N SER A 261 10.34 -2.91 -18.00
CA SER A 261 11.49 -2.03 -17.79
C SER A 261 12.78 -2.62 -18.35
N THR A 262 13.00 -3.93 -18.28
CA THR A 262 14.16 -4.61 -18.89
C THR A 262 14.15 -4.53 -20.42
N LEU A 263 12.96 -4.56 -21.03
CA LEU A 263 12.82 -4.39 -22.48
C LEU A 263 13.18 -2.97 -22.93
N VAL A 264 12.76 -1.95 -22.15
CA VAL A 264 13.14 -0.56 -22.39
C VAL A 264 14.65 -0.38 -22.23
N GLN A 265 15.24 -0.97 -21.19
CA GLN A 265 16.69 -0.93 -20.96
C GLN A 265 17.48 -1.59 -22.08
N SER A 266 17.00 -2.70 -22.63
CA SER A 266 17.61 -3.33 -23.83
C SER A 266 17.60 -2.40 -25.05
N LYS A 267 16.51 -1.61 -25.23
CA LYS A 267 16.44 -0.59 -26.28
C LYS A 267 17.43 0.56 -26.02
N ALA A 268 17.58 1.00 -24.76
CA ALA A 268 18.51 2.04 -24.36
C ALA A 268 19.98 1.63 -24.62
N ILE A 269 20.36 0.36 -24.31
CA ILE A 269 21.67 -0.20 -24.66
C ILE A 269 21.91 -0.10 -26.18
N THR A 270 20.88 -0.37 -26.97
CA THR A 270 21.01 -0.29 -28.45
C THR A 270 21.12 1.16 -28.94
N ALA A 271 20.28 2.07 -28.39
CA ALA A 271 20.24 3.48 -28.77
C ALA A 271 21.56 4.20 -28.47
N ARG A 272 22.19 3.92 -27.32
CA ARG A 272 23.47 4.49 -26.92
C ARG A 272 24.61 4.21 -27.92
N ASN A 273 24.51 3.09 -28.65
CA ASN A 273 25.51 2.64 -29.62
C ASN A 273 25.17 3.02 -31.07
N ARG A 274 24.25 3.96 -31.29
CA ARG A 274 23.90 4.50 -32.62
C ARG A 274 24.66 5.77 -32.91
N PRO A 275 24.85 6.15 -34.19
CA PRO A 275 25.41 7.45 -34.55
C PRO A 275 24.60 8.60 -33.97
N LYS A 276 25.27 9.71 -33.66
CA LYS A 276 24.66 10.95 -33.17
C LYS A 276 25.03 12.08 -34.11
N VAL A 277 24.12 12.98 -34.38
CA VAL A 277 24.30 14.17 -35.23
C VAL A 277 23.95 15.40 -34.44
N ASN A 278 24.90 16.31 -34.30
CA ASN A 278 24.72 17.58 -33.60
C ASN A 278 25.04 18.74 -34.53
N LEU A 279 24.26 19.79 -34.50
CA LEU A 279 24.62 21.10 -34.99
C LEU A 279 25.39 21.82 -33.88
N PHE A 280 26.47 22.48 -34.19
CA PHE A 280 27.20 23.29 -33.23
C PHE A 280 27.51 24.68 -33.77
N PHE A 281 27.56 25.64 -32.87
CA PHE A 281 28.04 27.00 -33.09
C PHE A 281 28.95 27.38 -31.94
N GLN A 282 30.13 27.88 -32.28
CA GLN A 282 31.10 28.41 -31.35
C GLN A 282 31.45 29.83 -31.77
N GLY A 283 31.24 30.80 -30.91
CA GLY A 283 31.60 32.20 -31.15
C GLY A 283 32.36 32.77 -29.97
N GLY A 284 33.45 33.47 -30.21
CA GLY A 284 34.29 33.93 -29.11
C GLY A 284 35.25 35.04 -29.49
N TYR A 285 36.09 35.38 -28.51
CA TYR A 285 37.19 36.33 -28.63
C TYR A 285 38.45 35.69 -28.05
N GLY A 286 39.58 35.87 -28.71
CA GLY A 286 40.83 35.28 -28.23
C GLY A 286 42.06 35.69 -29.05
N SER A 287 43.23 35.39 -28.50
CA SER A 287 44.54 35.61 -29.16
C SER A 287 45.32 34.28 -29.15
N PRO A 288 45.68 33.73 -30.33
CA PRO A 288 45.17 34.13 -31.64
C PRO A 288 43.69 33.72 -31.79
N ALA A 289 42.96 34.40 -32.66
CA ALA A 289 41.61 34.03 -33.07
C ALA A 289 41.67 32.80 -34.03
N LEU A 290 40.94 32.79 -35.13
CA LEU A 290 41.01 31.69 -36.13
C LEU A 290 42.23 31.86 -37.07
N ASN A 291 42.64 33.10 -37.35
CA ASN A 291 43.83 33.35 -38.13
C ASN A 291 45.09 33.24 -37.25
N MET A 292 45.77 32.10 -37.33
CA MET A 292 46.99 31.86 -36.53
C MET A 292 48.20 32.67 -36.98
N LEU A 293 48.09 33.44 -38.05
CA LEU A 293 49.19 34.33 -38.51
C LEU A 293 49.01 35.77 -38.03
N GLU A 294 47.90 36.05 -37.35
CA GLU A 294 47.57 37.34 -36.78
C GLU A 294 47.65 37.27 -35.22
N PRO A 295 48.67 37.93 -34.62
CA PRO A 295 48.94 37.80 -33.21
C PRO A 295 47.90 38.54 -32.33
N ASP A 296 47.16 39.48 -32.90
CA ASP A 296 46.18 40.28 -32.19
C ASP A 296 44.94 39.47 -31.80
N ALA A 297 44.34 39.87 -30.72
CA ALA A 297 43.10 39.29 -30.29
C ALA A 297 41.92 39.76 -31.15
N ASP A 298 41.09 38.83 -31.65
CA ASP A 298 39.94 39.15 -32.47
C ASP A 298 38.74 38.23 -32.16
N THR A 299 37.60 38.61 -32.66
CA THR A 299 36.38 37.82 -32.61
C THR A 299 36.36 36.77 -33.68
N TYR A 300 35.75 35.62 -33.36
CA TYR A 300 35.62 34.52 -34.32
C TYR A 300 34.34 33.74 -34.12
N TYR A 301 33.91 33.04 -35.15
CA TYR A 301 32.88 32.01 -35.03
C TYR A 301 33.20 30.79 -35.89
N ILE A 302 32.74 29.62 -35.42
CA ILE A 302 32.77 28.35 -36.14
C ILE A 302 31.40 27.74 -36.02
N THR A 303 30.83 27.29 -37.12
CA THR A 303 29.56 26.56 -37.11
C THR A 303 29.65 25.34 -38.02
N GLY A 304 28.92 24.29 -37.69
CA GLY A 304 28.98 23.08 -38.51
C GLY A 304 28.12 21.94 -37.92
N VAL A 305 28.18 20.83 -38.62
CA VAL A 305 27.53 19.58 -38.21
C VAL A 305 28.61 18.61 -37.75
N ARG A 306 28.39 18.00 -36.57
CA ARG A 306 29.28 16.99 -35.99
C ARG A 306 28.58 15.64 -35.98
N LEU A 307 29.15 14.65 -36.67
CA LEU A 307 28.73 13.24 -36.57
C LEU A 307 29.66 12.52 -35.60
N ALA A 308 29.08 11.85 -34.62
CA ALA A 308 29.78 10.99 -33.65
C ALA A 308 29.23 9.57 -33.69
N TYR A 309 30.09 8.57 -33.85
CA TYR A 309 29.71 7.17 -33.82
C TYR A 309 30.59 6.41 -32.82
N PRO A 310 30.07 6.05 -31.64
CA PRO A 310 30.85 5.42 -30.56
C PRO A 310 31.12 3.94 -30.88
N LEU A 311 32.23 3.62 -31.52
CA LEU A 311 32.61 2.24 -31.88
C LEU A 311 32.96 1.39 -30.64
N THR A 312 33.53 2.00 -29.62
CA THR A 312 33.93 1.30 -28.37
C THR A 312 32.73 0.68 -27.62
N GLY A 313 31.53 1.24 -27.82
CA GLY A 313 30.31 0.70 -27.24
C GLY A 313 29.99 -0.73 -27.70
N PHE A 314 30.47 -1.15 -28.87
CA PHE A 314 30.29 -2.52 -29.38
C PHE A 314 31.01 -3.57 -28.52
N TYR A 315 32.10 -3.21 -27.83
CA TYR A 315 32.86 -4.15 -27.00
C TYR A 315 32.02 -4.71 -25.83
N ASN A 316 31.09 -3.92 -25.30
CA ASN A 316 30.30 -4.27 -24.15
C ASN A 316 28.82 -4.57 -24.45
N LYS A 317 28.31 -4.12 -25.61
CA LYS A 317 26.89 -4.21 -25.99
C LYS A 317 26.28 -5.61 -25.81
N HIS A 318 27.00 -6.65 -26.23
CA HIS A 318 26.52 -8.03 -26.10
C HIS A 318 26.42 -8.44 -24.64
N ARG A 319 27.46 -8.18 -23.83
CA ARG A 319 27.49 -8.49 -22.39
C ARG A 319 26.44 -7.72 -21.63
N GLU A 320 26.24 -6.43 -21.92
CA GLU A 320 25.18 -5.62 -21.30
C GLU A 320 23.78 -6.17 -21.61
N LYS A 321 23.52 -6.59 -22.85
CA LYS A 321 22.28 -7.25 -23.22
C LYS A 321 22.09 -8.59 -22.52
N SER A 322 23.16 -9.38 -22.38
CA SER A 322 23.12 -10.64 -21.64
C SER A 322 22.83 -10.43 -20.15
N ILE A 323 23.46 -9.44 -19.51
CA ILE A 323 23.17 -9.06 -18.12
C ILE A 323 21.71 -8.65 -17.97
N ASN A 324 21.19 -7.84 -18.89
CA ASN A 324 19.79 -7.42 -18.86
C ASN A 324 18.82 -8.59 -19.07
N ALA A 325 19.18 -9.56 -19.94
CA ALA A 325 18.39 -10.79 -20.12
C ALA A 325 18.38 -11.66 -18.84
N ILE A 326 19.53 -11.77 -18.14
CA ILE A 326 19.64 -12.45 -16.84
C ILE A 326 18.77 -11.73 -15.80
N SER A 327 18.80 -10.40 -15.74
CA SER A 327 17.95 -9.61 -14.84
C SER A 327 16.46 -9.89 -15.10
N ARG A 328 16.05 -10.00 -16.36
CA ARG A 328 14.67 -10.37 -16.70
C ARG A 328 14.33 -11.78 -16.20
N GLN A 329 15.19 -12.76 -16.42
CA GLN A 329 14.98 -14.12 -15.91
C GLN A 329 14.88 -14.17 -14.38
N GLN A 330 15.68 -13.36 -13.67
CA GLN A 330 15.56 -13.24 -12.21
C GLN A 330 14.19 -12.71 -11.78
N ILE A 331 13.62 -11.72 -12.49
CA ILE A 331 12.28 -11.20 -12.21
C ILE A 331 11.21 -12.28 -12.50
N GLU A 332 11.35 -13.01 -13.60
CA GLU A 332 10.46 -14.12 -13.96
C GLU A 332 10.49 -15.23 -12.89
N LEU A 333 11.68 -15.60 -12.38
CA LEU A 333 11.81 -16.54 -11.25
C LEU A 333 11.22 -16.01 -9.94
N GLN A 334 11.37 -14.72 -9.65
CA GLN A 334 10.70 -14.09 -8.49
C GLN A 334 9.17 -14.17 -8.62
N ARG A 335 8.62 -13.91 -9.81
CA ARG A 335 7.20 -14.05 -10.10
C ARG A 335 6.72 -15.50 -9.94
N GLU A 336 7.47 -16.46 -10.44
CA GLU A 336 7.15 -17.89 -10.28
C GLU A 336 7.18 -18.30 -8.80
N THR A 337 8.19 -17.87 -8.07
CA THR A 337 8.30 -18.12 -6.62
C THR A 337 7.11 -17.49 -5.87
N PHE A 338 6.72 -16.27 -6.22
CA PHE A 338 5.55 -15.62 -5.64
C PHE A 338 4.28 -16.43 -5.90
N LEU A 339 4.03 -16.85 -7.14
CA LEU A 339 2.87 -17.67 -7.49
C LEU A 339 2.86 -19.01 -6.75
N ARG A 340 4.03 -19.66 -6.62
CA ARG A 340 4.16 -20.91 -5.88
C ARG A 340 3.81 -20.72 -4.40
N ASN A 341 4.34 -19.67 -3.76
CA ASN A 341 4.03 -19.37 -2.37
C ASN A 341 2.55 -19.01 -2.17
N THR A 342 1.95 -18.26 -3.09
CA THR A 342 0.52 -17.93 -3.08
C THR A 342 -0.32 -19.21 -3.19
N ASN A 343 0.02 -20.13 -4.08
CA ASN A 343 -0.69 -21.43 -4.20
C ASN A 343 -0.56 -22.29 -2.94
N LEU A 344 0.60 -22.28 -2.26
CA LEU A 344 0.76 -22.95 -0.96
C LEU A 344 -0.15 -22.33 0.10
N GLN A 345 -0.23 -20.99 0.16
CA GLN A 345 -1.13 -20.28 1.07
C GLN A 345 -2.61 -20.58 0.77
N ILE A 346 -3.00 -20.61 -0.51
CA ILE A 346 -4.36 -20.99 -0.92
C ILE A 346 -4.69 -22.42 -0.46
N THR A 347 -3.77 -23.37 -0.65
CA THR A 347 -3.96 -24.76 -0.22
C THR A 347 -4.14 -24.85 1.30
N GLN A 348 -3.29 -24.15 2.07
CA GLN A 348 -3.40 -24.09 3.52
C GLN A 348 -4.73 -23.47 3.95
N GLN A 349 -5.13 -22.36 3.32
CA GLN A 349 -6.35 -21.66 3.65
C GLN A 349 -7.60 -22.49 3.35
N ASN A 350 -7.63 -23.20 2.23
CA ASN A 350 -8.73 -24.12 1.89
C ASN A 350 -8.84 -25.25 2.94
N THR A 351 -7.73 -25.84 3.35
CA THR A 351 -7.73 -26.89 4.37
C THR A 351 -8.23 -26.35 5.73
N GLU A 352 -7.85 -25.12 6.08
CA GLU A 352 -8.35 -24.46 7.31
C GLU A 352 -9.85 -24.20 7.24
N MET A 353 -10.35 -23.73 6.11
CA MET A 353 -11.79 -23.54 5.86
C MET A 353 -12.56 -24.85 5.98
N ASP A 354 -12.10 -25.93 5.31
CA ASP A 354 -12.75 -27.25 5.41
C ASP A 354 -12.79 -27.77 6.84
N LYS A 355 -11.71 -27.58 7.60
CA LYS A 355 -11.67 -27.93 9.05
C LYS A 355 -12.69 -27.14 9.85
N ILE A 356 -12.73 -25.82 9.71
CA ILE A 356 -13.64 -24.96 10.48
C ILE A 356 -15.09 -25.30 10.16
N GLN A 357 -15.43 -25.55 8.89
CA GLN A 357 -16.79 -25.96 8.47
C GLN A 357 -17.22 -27.26 9.17
N GLN A 358 -16.34 -28.26 9.26
CA GLN A 358 -16.63 -29.51 9.96
C GLN A 358 -16.82 -29.28 11.47
N ILE A 359 -15.99 -28.42 12.07
CA ILE A 359 -16.10 -28.05 13.49
C ILE A 359 -17.45 -27.39 13.78
N ILE A 360 -17.88 -26.41 12.96
CA ILE A 360 -19.16 -25.69 13.13
C ILE A 360 -20.34 -26.66 13.10
N ASN A 361 -20.32 -27.67 12.24
CA ASN A 361 -21.37 -28.70 12.18
C ASN A 361 -21.46 -29.45 13.51
N THR A 362 -20.33 -29.85 14.09
CA THR A 362 -20.26 -30.52 15.39
C THR A 362 -20.64 -29.58 16.54
N ASP A 363 -20.23 -28.30 16.50
CA ASP A 363 -20.60 -27.31 17.52
C ASP A 363 -22.10 -27.12 17.63
N ASN A 364 -22.85 -27.16 16.51
CA ASN A 364 -24.30 -27.05 16.52
C ASN A 364 -24.95 -28.18 17.37
N GLU A 365 -24.44 -29.40 17.22
CA GLU A 365 -24.93 -30.54 18.01
C GLU A 365 -24.53 -30.41 19.49
N ILE A 366 -23.27 -30.06 19.76
CA ILE A 366 -22.76 -29.88 21.14
C ILE A 366 -23.59 -28.80 21.87
N VAL A 367 -23.79 -27.63 21.22
CA VAL A 367 -24.57 -26.53 21.82
C VAL A 367 -25.99 -26.98 22.11
N SER A 368 -26.67 -27.68 21.19
CA SER A 368 -28.03 -28.21 21.40
C SER A 368 -28.12 -29.12 22.59
N LEU A 369 -27.18 -30.08 22.74
CA LEU A 369 -27.14 -30.99 23.88
C LEU A 369 -26.85 -30.26 25.19
N ARG A 370 -25.87 -29.34 25.20
CA ARG A 370 -25.51 -28.57 26.41
C ARG A 370 -26.64 -27.64 26.89
N GLU A 371 -27.40 -27.03 25.97
CA GLU A 371 -28.58 -26.22 26.31
C GLU A 371 -29.68 -27.05 26.96
N SER A 372 -29.93 -28.27 26.46
CA SER A 372 -30.87 -29.20 27.07
C SER A 372 -30.44 -29.57 28.49
N ILE A 373 -29.16 -29.94 28.69
CA ILE A 373 -28.58 -30.28 29.99
C ILE A 373 -28.66 -29.08 30.96
N ARG A 374 -28.26 -27.87 30.51
CA ARG A 374 -28.35 -26.64 31.30
C ARG A 374 -29.79 -26.35 31.78
N THR A 375 -30.77 -26.52 30.89
CA THR A 375 -32.18 -26.30 31.20
C THR A 375 -32.68 -27.31 32.23
N ALA A 376 -32.32 -28.58 32.11
CA ALA A 376 -32.61 -29.62 33.06
C ALA A 376 -31.96 -29.35 34.43
N ALA A 377 -30.69 -28.91 34.43
CA ALA A 377 -29.91 -28.58 35.62
C ALA A 377 -30.57 -27.42 36.41
N LEU A 378 -31.09 -26.38 35.72
CA LEU A 378 -31.83 -25.30 36.39
C LEU A 378 -33.11 -25.81 37.09
N ALA A 379 -33.85 -26.73 36.46
CA ALA A 379 -35.02 -27.36 37.04
C ALA A 379 -34.66 -28.25 38.24
N GLN A 380 -33.58 -29.02 38.17
CA GLN A 380 -33.06 -29.86 39.24
C GLN A 380 -32.55 -29.03 40.43
N LEU A 381 -31.84 -27.92 40.18
CA LEU A 381 -31.43 -26.97 41.22
C LEU A 381 -32.64 -26.40 41.96
N LYS A 382 -33.68 -25.97 41.22
CA LYS A 382 -34.94 -25.46 41.79
C LYS A 382 -35.64 -26.45 42.72
N ASN A 383 -35.54 -27.75 42.42
CA ASN A 383 -36.17 -28.81 43.21
C ASN A 383 -35.21 -29.43 44.24
N GLY A 384 -34.02 -28.87 44.46
CA GLY A 384 -33.02 -29.35 45.42
C GLY A 384 -32.38 -30.70 45.06
N VAL A 385 -32.44 -31.14 43.80
CA VAL A 385 -31.92 -32.43 43.34
C VAL A 385 -30.42 -32.38 43.11
N ILE A 386 -29.87 -31.21 42.71
CA ILE A 386 -28.43 -30.96 42.50
C ILE A 386 -27.98 -29.77 43.35
N THR A 387 -26.66 -29.71 43.60
CA THR A 387 -26.02 -28.61 44.32
C THR A 387 -25.80 -27.39 43.39
N SER A 388 -25.55 -26.22 44.00
CA SER A 388 -25.13 -25.02 43.27
C SER A 388 -23.84 -25.24 42.47
N ALA A 389 -22.91 -26.03 43.02
CA ALA A 389 -21.67 -26.39 42.32
C ALA A 389 -21.93 -27.23 41.06
N ASP A 390 -22.85 -28.17 41.09
CA ASP A 390 -23.25 -28.96 39.91
C ASP A 390 -23.91 -28.08 38.87
N TYR A 391 -24.80 -27.15 39.26
CA TYR A 391 -25.42 -26.20 38.36
C TYR A 391 -24.39 -25.29 37.66
N ILE A 392 -23.46 -24.70 38.44
CA ILE A 392 -22.39 -23.86 37.90
C ILE A 392 -21.58 -24.64 36.83
N ARG A 393 -21.28 -25.92 37.10
CA ARG A 393 -20.54 -26.77 36.16
C ARG A 393 -21.28 -26.91 34.83
N GLU A 394 -22.59 -27.18 34.84
CA GLU A 394 -23.36 -27.36 33.61
C GLU A 394 -23.60 -26.04 32.88
N VAL A 395 -23.78 -24.91 33.58
CA VAL A 395 -23.83 -23.57 32.96
C VAL A 395 -22.51 -23.22 32.30
N THR A 396 -21.39 -23.44 32.97
CA THR A 396 -20.06 -23.20 32.42
C THR A 396 -19.79 -24.08 31.19
N ALA A 397 -20.23 -25.36 31.21
CA ALA A 397 -20.07 -26.24 30.04
C ALA A 397 -20.93 -25.79 28.85
N ALA A 398 -22.14 -25.28 29.09
CA ALA A 398 -22.97 -24.72 28.03
C ALA A 398 -22.40 -23.40 27.48
N ASP A 399 -21.89 -22.53 28.38
CA ASP A 399 -21.20 -21.29 27.96
C ASP A 399 -19.98 -21.58 27.07
N ASN A 400 -19.11 -22.51 27.47
CA ASN A 400 -17.94 -22.90 26.69
C ASN A 400 -18.34 -23.41 25.29
N ALA A 401 -19.41 -24.18 25.17
CA ALA A 401 -19.92 -24.66 23.89
C ALA A 401 -20.41 -23.48 23.00
N ARG A 402 -21.20 -22.57 23.55
CA ARG A 402 -21.67 -21.36 22.86
C ARG A 402 -20.51 -20.46 22.42
N GLN A 403 -19.52 -20.23 23.29
CA GLN A 403 -18.34 -19.45 23.03
C GLN A 403 -17.55 -20.05 21.86
N SER A 404 -17.28 -21.37 21.90
CA SER A 404 -16.55 -22.06 20.84
C SER A 404 -17.25 -21.91 19.50
N LYS A 405 -18.57 -22.14 19.44
CA LYS A 405 -19.36 -21.95 18.23
C LYS A 405 -19.26 -20.51 17.68
N ALA A 406 -19.47 -19.51 18.52
CA ALA A 406 -19.42 -18.10 18.11
C ALA A 406 -18.03 -17.71 17.58
N ILE A 407 -16.96 -18.24 18.18
CA ILE A 407 -15.57 -18.03 17.71
C ILE A 407 -15.39 -18.71 16.33
N HIS A 408 -15.81 -19.95 16.16
CA HIS A 408 -15.62 -20.68 14.91
C HIS A 408 -16.43 -20.06 13.74
N GLU A 409 -17.64 -19.55 13.99
CA GLU A 409 -18.44 -18.82 12.99
C GLU A 409 -17.72 -17.56 12.49
N ILE A 410 -17.14 -16.76 13.37
CA ILE A 410 -16.35 -15.58 12.95
C ILE A 410 -15.03 -15.99 12.29
N GLN A 411 -14.36 -17.05 12.78
CA GLN A 411 -13.15 -17.59 12.14
C GLN A 411 -13.43 -18.11 10.72
N TRP A 412 -14.61 -18.69 10.49
CA TRP A 412 -15.05 -19.10 9.15
C TRP A 412 -15.10 -17.92 8.18
N LEU A 413 -15.79 -16.84 8.57
CA LEU A 413 -15.86 -15.63 7.76
C LEU A 413 -14.46 -15.03 7.55
N MET A 414 -13.68 -14.92 8.62
CA MET A 414 -12.28 -14.42 8.52
C MET A 414 -11.44 -15.27 7.56
N ALA A 415 -11.63 -16.60 7.56
CA ALA A 415 -10.91 -17.50 6.65
C ALA A 415 -11.29 -17.25 5.19
N GLN A 416 -12.57 -17.02 4.89
CA GLN A 416 -13.03 -16.68 3.54
C GLN A 416 -12.44 -15.34 3.05
N TYR A 417 -12.47 -14.29 3.88
CA TYR A 417 -11.89 -12.99 3.55
C TYR A 417 -10.36 -13.02 3.44
N ASN A 418 -9.69 -13.86 4.22
CA ASN A 418 -8.26 -14.12 4.05
C ASN A 418 -7.97 -14.84 2.74
N HIS A 419 -8.83 -15.77 2.31
CA HIS A 419 -8.71 -16.41 0.99
C HIS A 419 -8.83 -15.37 -0.13
N GLN A 420 -9.78 -14.42 -0.06
CA GLN A 420 -9.88 -13.31 -1.02
C GLN A 420 -8.61 -12.46 -1.05
N LEU A 421 -8.04 -12.16 0.12
CA LEU A 421 -6.77 -11.41 0.18
C LEU A 421 -5.61 -12.17 -0.45
N ILE A 422 -5.53 -13.49 -0.25
CA ILE A 422 -4.47 -14.32 -0.82
C ILE A 422 -4.61 -14.40 -2.34
N THR A 423 -5.83 -14.49 -2.85
CA THR A 423 -6.10 -14.56 -4.30
C THR A 423 -6.09 -13.20 -4.99
N GLY A 424 -6.41 -12.12 -4.28
CA GLY A 424 -6.51 -10.77 -4.84
C GLY A 424 -7.81 -10.50 -5.59
N VAL A 425 -8.79 -11.37 -5.46
CA VAL A 425 -10.14 -11.20 -6.05
C VAL A 425 -11.04 -10.60 -4.96
N LEU A 426 -11.45 -9.36 -5.18
CA LEU A 426 -12.17 -8.53 -4.21
C LEU A 426 -13.55 -8.18 -4.75
#